data_3d8177056382aaf3705342fced9518ff
#
_entry.id   3d8177056382aaf3705342fced9518ff
#
_cell.length_a   1.000
_cell.length_b   1.000
_cell.length_c   1.000
_cell.angle_alpha   90.00
_cell.angle_beta   90.00
_cell.angle_gamma   90.00
#
_symmetry.space_group_name_H-M   'P 1'
#
loop_
_entity.id
_entity.type
_entity.pdbx_description
1 polymer ?
#
loop_
_entity_poly.entity_id
_entity_poly.type
_entity_poly.pdbx_seq_one_letter_code
_entity_poly.pdbx_strand_id
1 'polypeptide(L)'
;NLLDCGKVTFVRANARELPSDFEQVDFLCSDLSFISLEYVLGEMYRILKNGGEGVVLIKPQFELDRSALNKSGIVTDEKLRKRAIEKVRSFAISVGFEILRLTTSPIRYEYKNVEYLLYLKKPQNTTE
;
A
#
# COMPACT_ATOMS: atom_id res chain seq x y z
N ASN A 1 10.70 20.99 -2.85
CA ASN A 1 11.12 19.63 -3.16
C ASN A 1 11.37 18.87 -1.87
N LEU A 2 10.78 17.67 -1.76
CA LEU A 2 10.91 16.86 -0.55
C LEU A 2 12.36 16.47 -0.26
N LEU A 3 13.17 16.31 -1.30
CA LEU A 3 14.56 15.92 -1.11
C LEU A 3 15.40 17.05 -0.49
N ASP A 4 14.93 18.28 -0.58
CA ASP A 4 15.61 19.43 0.02
C ASP A 4 15.17 19.67 1.45
N CYS A 5 14.19 18.91 1.94
CA CYS A 5 13.72 19.00 3.32
C CYS A 5 14.64 18.16 4.21
N GLY A 6 15.17 18.75 5.28
CA GLY A 6 16.07 18.03 6.19
C GLY A 6 15.44 16.85 6.90
N LYS A 7 14.12 16.65 6.74
CA LYS A 7 13.40 15.54 7.36
C LYS A 7 13.25 14.33 6.43
N VAL A 8 13.71 14.44 5.18
CA VAL A 8 13.57 13.37 4.20
C VAL A 8 14.95 12.84 3.82
N THR A 9 15.10 11.54 3.95
CA THR A 9 16.30 10.84 3.52
C THR A 9 15.96 9.98 2.32
N PHE A 10 16.69 10.15 1.23
CA PHE A 10 16.46 9.37 0.02
C PHE A 10 17.24 8.06 0.12
N VAL A 11 16.52 6.93 -0.01
CA VAL A 11 17.12 5.60 -0.02
C VAL A 11 16.65 4.87 -1.25
N ARG A 12 17.58 4.33 -2.03
CA ARG A 12 17.25 3.52 -3.20
C ARG A 12 17.28 2.05 -2.78
N ALA A 13 16.12 1.41 -2.77
CA ALA A 13 16.01 0.02 -2.34
C ALA A 13 14.84 -0.65 -3.03
N ASN A 14 14.82 -1.97 -2.99
CA ASN A 14 13.71 -2.77 -3.50
C ASN A 14 12.64 -2.86 -2.42
N ALA A 15 11.41 -2.40 -2.75
CA ALA A 15 10.32 -2.40 -1.78
C ALA A 15 9.91 -3.80 -1.33
N ARG A 16 10.25 -4.83 -2.11
CA ARG A 16 9.96 -6.21 -1.73
C ARG A 16 10.95 -6.75 -0.70
N GLU A 17 12.12 -6.15 -0.63
CA GLU A 17 13.16 -6.61 0.27
C GLU A 17 14.03 -5.42 0.66
N LEU A 18 13.65 -4.77 1.75
CA LEU A 18 14.40 -3.63 2.26
C LEU A 18 15.58 -4.12 3.09
N PRO A 19 16.67 -3.32 3.16
CA PRO A 19 17.83 -3.71 3.97
C PRO A 19 17.40 -3.99 5.42
N SER A 20 18.06 -4.98 6.03
CA SER A 20 17.73 -5.36 7.40
C SER A 20 18.04 -4.25 8.40
N ASP A 21 18.97 -3.36 8.06
CA ASP A 21 19.34 -2.23 8.92
C ASP A 21 18.59 -0.96 8.57
N PHE A 22 17.50 -1.07 7.77
CA PHE A 22 16.68 0.07 7.41
C PHE A 22 16.09 0.69 8.68
N GLU A 23 16.32 1.98 8.84
CA GLU A 23 15.86 2.70 10.03
C GLU A 23 14.34 2.79 10.06
N GLN A 24 13.76 2.51 11.23
CA GLN A 24 12.31 2.58 11.38
C GLN A 24 11.79 4.00 11.28
N VAL A 25 10.57 4.13 10.77
CA VAL A 25 9.95 5.43 10.53
C VAL A 25 8.60 5.54 11.24
N ASP A 26 8.16 6.77 11.46
CA ASP A 26 6.87 7.05 12.11
C ASP A 26 5.72 6.99 11.12
N PHE A 27 5.98 7.31 9.87
CA PHE A 27 4.94 7.38 8.85
C PHE A 27 5.55 7.01 7.50
N LEU A 28 4.78 6.29 6.70
CA LEU A 28 5.18 6.03 5.32
C LEU A 28 3.98 6.12 4.39
N CYS A 29 4.26 6.38 3.14
CA CYS A 29 3.25 6.28 2.11
C CYS A 29 3.86 5.58 0.91
N SER A 30 3.03 4.86 0.18
CA SER A 30 3.49 4.03 -0.92
C SER A 30 2.58 4.16 -2.12
N ASP A 31 3.21 4.36 -3.27
CA ASP A 31 2.55 4.38 -4.58
C ASP A 31 3.43 3.55 -5.51
N LEU A 32 3.09 2.27 -5.62
CA LEU A 32 3.87 1.32 -6.39
C LEU A 32 3.07 0.81 -7.57
N SER A 33 3.77 0.56 -8.68
CA SER A 33 3.17 0.03 -9.90
C SER A 33 3.75 -1.33 -10.24
N PHE A 34 2.94 -2.16 -10.89
CA PHE A 34 3.35 -3.46 -11.43
C PHE A 34 3.75 -4.46 -10.37
N ILE A 35 3.23 -4.28 -9.14
CA ILE A 35 3.51 -5.21 -8.05
C ILE A 35 2.31 -5.21 -7.11
N SER A 36 1.96 -6.40 -6.60
CA SER A 36 0.92 -6.52 -5.59
C SER A 36 1.44 -6.03 -4.24
N LEU A 37 0.56 -5.38 -3.48
CA LEU A 37 0.90 -4.94 -2.13
C LEU A 37 1.21 -6.11 -1.22
N GLU A 38 0.76 -7.33 -1.56
CA GLU A 38 1.10 -8.52 -0.78
C GLU A 38 2.61 -8.73 -0.67
N TYR A 39 3.37 -8.27 -1.66
CA TYR A 39 4.81 -8.45 -1.65
C TYR A 39 5.55 -7.41 -0.83
N VAL A 40 4.89 -6.32 -0.44
CA VAL A 40 5.59 -5.21 0.22
C VAL A 40 5.01 -4.86 1.59
N LEU A 41 3.78 -5.28 1.91
CA LEU A 41 3.16 -4.92 3.18
C LEU A 41 3.94 -5.43 4.39
N GLY A 42 4.54 -6.62 4.28
CA GLY A 42 5.36 -7.16 5.36
C GLY A 42 6.57 -6.28 5.65
N GLU A 43 7.24 -5.81 4.59
CA GLU A 43 8.39 -4.92 4.74
C GLU A 43 7.97 -3.57 5.30
N MET A 44 6.82 -3.05 4.88
CA MET A 44 6.28 -1.81 5.44
C MET A 44 6.02 -1.94 6.93
N TYR A 45 5.43 -3.07 7.33
CA TYR A 45 5.17 -3.33 8.75
C TYR A 45 6.47 -3.34 9.54
N ARG A 46 7.50 -3.98 8.98
CA ARG A 46 8.78 -4.10 9.66
C ARG A 46 9.44 -2.75 9.91
N ILE A 47 9.37 -1.84 8.93
CA ILE A 47 10.07 -0.56 9.05
C ILE A 47 9.25 0.52 9.76
N LEU A 48 7.97 0.28 10.02
CA LEU A 48 7.18 1.22 10.83
C LEU A 48 7.47 0.99 12.31
N LYS A 49 7.61 2.08 13.03
CA LYS A 49 7.69 2.00 14.49
C LYS A 49 6.33 1.58 15.04
N ASN A 50 6.35 1.00 16.24
CA ASN A 50 5.09 0.69 16.94
C ASN A 50 4.28 1.98 17.07
N GLY A 51 3.00 1.92 16.70
CA GLY A 51 2.14 3.10 16.65
C GLY A 51 2.28 3.90 15.39
N GLY A 52 3.22 3.54 14.51
CA GLY A 52 3.41 4.24 13.24
C GLY A 52 2.27 3.99 12.28
N GLU A 53 2.10 4.91 11.34
CA GLU A 53 0.99 4.89 10.40
C GLU A 53 1.48 4.96 8.97
N GLY A 54 0.64 4.51 8.05
CA GLY A 54 0.97 4.57 6.64
C GLY A 54 -0.25 4.66 5.77
N VAL A 55 -0.02 5.12 4.55
CA VAL A 55 -1.04 5.15 3.51
C VAL A 55 -0.49 4.41 2.31
N VAL A 56 -1.25 3.44 1.80
CA VAL A 56 -0.87 2.72 0.59
C VAL A 56 -1.96 2.90 -0.45
N LEU A 57 -1.55 2.90 -1.70
CA LEU A 57 -2.45 3.04 -2.83
C LEU A 57 -2.77 1.66 -3.37
N ILE A 58 -4.05 1.28 -3.31
CA ILE A 58 -4.51 0.01 -3.87
C ILE A 58 -4.84 0.23 -5.34
N LYS A 59 -4.16 -0.49 -6.19
CA LYS A 59 -4.38 -0.44 -7.64
C LYS A 59 -4.90 -1.79 -8.09
N PRO A 60 -6.22 -1.93 -8.30
CA PRO A 60 -6.81 -3.23 -8.62
C PRO A 60 -6.16 -3.92 -9.81
N GLN A 61 -5.68 -3.15 -10.78
CA GLN A 61 -5.05 -3.71 -11.98
C GLN A 61 -3.78 -4.50 -11.66
N PHE A 62 -3.16 -4.27 -10.50
CA PHE A 62 -1.96 -4.99 -10.10
C PHE A 62 -2.23 -6.02 -9.00
N GLU A 63 -3.50 -6.14 -8.56
CA GLU A 63 -3.89 -7.08 -7.53
C GLU A 63 -4.69 -8.26 -8.08
N LEU A 64 -5.16 -8.16 -9.31
CA LEU A 64 -6.03 -9.16 -9.92
C LEU A 64 -5.34 -9.83 -11.11
N ASP A 65 -5.89 -10.96 -11.52
CA ASP A 65 -5.41 -11.66 -12.71
C ASP A 65 -5.66 -10.83 -13.96
N ARG A 66 -4.85 -11.07 -14.98
CA ARG A 66 -4.99 -10.36 -16.24
C ARG A 66 -6.41 -10.51 -16.82
N SER A 67 -7.08 -11.63 -16.57
CA SER A 67 -8.42 -11.87 -17.06
C SER A 67 -9.45 -10.87 -16.52
N ALA A 68 -9.13 -10.18 -15.41
CA ALA A 68 -10.02 -9.19 -14.83
C ALA A 68 -9.94 -7.83 -15.53
N LEU A 69 -8.96 -7.65 -16.43
CA LEU A 69 -8.72 -6.39 -17.10
C LEU A 69 -9.27 -6.42 -18.52
N ASN A 70 -9.76 -5.26 -18.99
CA ASN A 70 -10.17 -5.15 -20.37
C ASN A 70 -8.93 -4.98 -21.28
N LYS A 71 -9.16 -4.74 -22.58
CA LYS A 71 -8.07 -4.62 -23.55
C LYS A 71 -7.11 -3.47 -23.23
N SER A 72 -7.61 -2.45 -22.53
CA SER A 72 -6.80 -1.29 -22.15
C SER A 72 -6.15 -1.44 -20.78
N GLY A 73 -6.26 -2.63 -20.16
CA GLY A 73 -5.67 -2.88 -18.86
C GLY A 73 -6.46 -2.29 -17.71
N ILE A 74 -7.76 -2.07 -17.89
CA ILE A 74 -8.62 -1.43 -16.90
C ILE A 74 -9.57 -2.44 -16.29
N VAL A 75 -9.71 -2.39 -14.97
CA VAL A 75 -10.70 -3.18 -14.22
C VAL A 75 -11.98 -2.37 -14.18
N THR A 76 -12.95 -2.73 -15.02
CA THR A 76 -14.21 -1.99 -15.14
C THR A 76 -15.31 -2.52 -14.24
N ASP A 77 -15.19 -3.75 -13.75
CA ASP A 77 -16.22 -4.39 -12.94
C ASP A 77 -16.03 -4.01 -11.47
N GLU A 78 -17.06 -3.39 -10.90
CA GLU A 78 -17.02 -2.97 -9.50
C GLU A 78 -16.82 -4.15 -8.55
N LYS A 79 -17.39 -5.30 -8.86
CA LYS A 79 -17.22 -6.49 -8.01
C LYS A 79 -15.77 -6.94 -7.99
N LEU A 80 -15.09 -6.86 -9.11
CA LEU A 80 -13.68 -7.22 -9.19
C LEU A 80 -12.83 -6.21 -8.42
N ARG A 81 -13.17 -4.92 -8.50
CA ARG A 81 -12.46 -3.91 -7.72
C ARG A 81 -12.61 -4.17 -6.22
N LYS A 82 -13.82 -4.51 -5.78
CA LYS A 82 -14.06 -4.84 -4.37
C LYS A 82 -13.25 -6.06 -3.95
N ARG A 83 -13.11 -7.04 -4.83
CA ARG A 83 -12.31 -8.23 -4.54
C ARG A 83 -10.83 -7.86 -4.34
N ALA A 84 -10.32 -6.95 -5.17
CA ALA A 84 -8.94 -6.49 -5.03
C ALA A 84 -8.74 -5.77 -3.69
N ILE A 85 -9.68 -4.93 -3.31
CA ILE A 85 -9.64 -4.22 -2.02
C ILE A 85 -9.63 -5.22 -0.88
N GLU A 86 -10.52 -6.20 -0.90
CA GLU A 86 -10.63 -7.18 0.17
C GLU A 86 -9.38 -8.03 0.28
N LYS A 87 -8.79 -8.38 -0.86
CA LYS A 87 -7.55 -9.13 -0.89
C LYS A 87 -6.43 -8.39 -0.15
N VAL A 88 -6.25 -7.12 -0.47
CA VAL A 88 -5.19 -6.31 0.14
C VAL A 88 -5.50 -6.07 1.62
N ARG A 89 -6.75 -5.72 1.92
CA ARG A 89 -7.17 -5.44 3.29
C ARG A 89 -6.96 -6.66 4.20
N SER A 90 -7.41 -7.82 3.74
CA SER A 90 -7.24 -9.06 4.51
C SER A 90 -5.78 -9.40 4.72
N PHE A 91 -4.96 -9.21 3.69
CA PHE A 91 -3.55 -9.47 3.82
C PHE A 91 -2.89 -8.51 4.82
N ALA A 92 -3.25 -7.23 4.76
CA ALA A 92 -2.71 -6.23 5.69
C ALA A 92 -3.05 -6.61 7.13
N ILE A 93 -4.28 -7.07 7.37
CA ILE A 93 -4.69 -7.51 8.71
C ILE A 93 -3.88 -8.73 9.13
N SER A 94 -3.64 -9.67 8.22
CA SER A 94 -2.87 -10.87 8.55
C SER A 94 -1.41 -10.55 8.90
N VAL A 95 -0.88 -9.46 8.34
CA VAL A 95 0.47 -9.01 8.67
C VAL A 95 0.52 -8.37 10.06
N GLY A 96 -0.59 -7.82 10.51
CA GLY A 96 -0.67 -7.20 11.82
C GLY A 96 -1.19 -5.77 11.82
N PHE A 97 -1.48 -5.21 10.66
CA PHE A 97 -1.96 -3.83 10.55
C PHE A 97 -3.38 -3.68 11.08
N GLU A 98 -3.64 -2.54 11.66
CA GLU A 98 -4.99 -2.07 11.95
C GLU A 98 -5.42 -1.17 10.81
N ILE A 99 -6.64 -1.39 10.29
CA ILE A 99 -7.17 -0.59 9.19
C ILE A 99 -7.89 0.61 9.79
N LEU A 100 -7.39 1.80 9.48
CA LEU A 100 -7.98 3.03 10.00
C LEU A 100 -9.03 3.59 9.06
N ARG A 101 -8.78 3.53 7.74
CA ARG A 101 -9.71 4.08 6.78
C ARG A 101 -9.42 3.55 5.39
N LEU A 102 -10.47 3.41 4.60
CA LEU A 102 -10.38 3.08 3.18
C LEU A 102 -11.21 4.09 2.42
N THR A 103 -10.63 4.70 1.41
CA THR A 103 -11.35 5.68 0.60
C THR A 103 -10.89 5.61 -0.85
N THR A 104 -11.76 6.05 -1.75
CA THR A 104 -11.39 6.13 -3.17
C THR A 104 -10.43 7.29 -3.35
N SER A 105 -9.40 7.08 -4.17
CA SER A 105 -8.48 8.15 -4.50
C SER A 105 -9.25 9.30 -5.17
N PRO A 106 -9.01 10.56 -4.76
CA PRO A 106 -9.68 11.69 -5.39
C PRO A 106 -9.19 11.95 -6.82
N ILE A 107 -8.02 11.42 -7.17
CA ILE A 107 -7.47 11.61 -8.50
C ILE A 107 -8.10 10.59 -9.43
N ARG A 108 -8.86 11.07 -10.41
CA ARG A 108 -9.49 10.22 -11.41
C ARG A 108 -9.22 10.77 -12.79
N TYR A 109 -8.86 9.86 -13.67
CA TYR A 109 -8.69 10.19 -15.08
C TYR A 109 -9.63 9.30 -15.87
N GLU A 110 -10.31 9.90 -16.85
CA GLU A 110 -11.11 9.13 -17.79
C GLU A 110 -10.24 8.03 -18.42
N TYR A 111 -10.80 6.84 -18.57
CA TYR A 111 -10.10 5.68 -19.14
C TYR A 111 -8.94 5.17 -18.29
N LYS A 112 -8.90 5.54 -17.02
CA LYS A 112 -7.89 5.04 -16.09
C LYS A 112 -8.54 4.18 -15.01
N ASN A 113 -7.74 3.35 -14.36
CA ASN A 113 -8.23 2.53 -13.26
C ASN A 113 -8.60 3.37 -12.06
N VAL A 114 -9.66 2.96 -11.36
CA VAL A 114 -10.00 3.54 -10.07
C VAL A 114 -9.02 2.99 -9.04
N GLU A 115 -8.49 3.87 -8.20
CA GLU A 115 -7.53 3.50 -7.18
C GLU A 115 -8.06 3.90 -5.81
N TYR A 116 -7.53 3.28 -4.77
CA TYR A 116 -8.05 3.45 -3.41
C TYR A 116 -6.90 3.73 -2.45
N LEU A 117 -7.19 4.56 -1.46
CA LEU A 117 -6.25 4.84 -0.39
C LEU A 117 -6.60 4.00 0.83
N LEU A 118 -5.63 3.24 1.32
CA LEU A 118 -5.81 2.43 2.52
C LEU A 118 -4.90 3.00 3.61
N TYR A 119 -5.53 3.49 4.67
CA TYR A 119 -4.84 4.09 5.79
C TYR A 119 -4.66 3.02 6.86
N LEU A 120 -3.41 2.79 7.24
CA LEU A 120 -3.00 1.68 8.09
C LEU A 120 -2.28 2.17 9.32
N LYS A 121 -2.32 1.36 10.38
CA LYS A 121 -1.56 1.64 11.59
C LYS A 121 -0.90 0.35 12.08
N LYS A 122 0.36 0.45 12.44
CA LYS A 122 1.04 -0.61 13.17
C LYS A 122 0.70 -0.42 14.64
N PRO A 123 -0.08 -1.34 15.25
CA PRO A 123 -0.51 -1.13 16.63
C PRO A 123 0.65 -1.00 17.59
N GLN A 124 0.41 -0.34 18.71
CA GLN A 124 1.38 -0.31 19.78
C GLN A 124 1.60 -1.73 20.29
N ASN A 125 2.86 -2.05 20.56
CA ASN A 125 3.17 -3.34 21.15
C ASN A 125 2.83 -3.28 22.62
N THR A 126 1.81 -4.05 23.01
CA THR A 126 1.34 -4.06 24.39
C THR A 126 1.81 -5.31 25.12
N THR A 127 2.91 -5.87 24.70
CA THR A 127 3.47 -7.05 25.34
C THR A 127 3.80 -6.76 26.81
N GLU A 128 3.51 -7.71 27.63
CA GLU A 128 3.83 -7.64 29.06
C GLU A 128 4.81 -8.69 29.43
#